data_6f68382da3cfec143ebc0fda3e016ed8
#
_entry.id   6f68382da3cfec143ebc0fda3e016ed8
#
_cell.length_a   1.000
_cell.length_b   1.000
_cell.length_c   1.000
_cell.angle_alpha   90.00
_cell.angle_beta   90.00
_cell.angle_gamma   90.00
#
_symmetry.space_group_name_H-M   'P 1'
#
loop_
_entity.id
_entity.type
_entity.pdbx_description
1 polymer ?
#
loop_
_entity_poly.entity_id
_entity_poly.type
_entity_poly.pdbx_seq_one_letter_code
_entity_poly.pdbx_strand_id
1 'polypeptide(L)'
;MRTLDGRYRLEQRIGIGGMSEVWRAHDAVLDRPVAVKVMSPGQEGQDTSVERIRAEARSAARLVHPNVASVHDFGTCGTGPEGQVPYIVMELAEGETLAAHLRTGPLDWRIAVRVCAEVSAALAAAHAHGIVHRDVKPANVILTPAGVKVLDFGIATPSGTPDRSPEGMVVGTPAYLAPEQLERAPVTPAADMYALGVLLYYCLTGRLPYQAGTTTPTQLLGARRRQPPLPLPEIEGLPPEVADLCASCLADDPADRPSSLMAALLLAEAVDARVYVPLGQPMAPRQRGGSISPWTERAAAEATEAAPVPDWSTRAR
;
A
#
# COMPACT_ATOMS: atom_id res chain seq x y z
N MET A 1 3.12 -19.50 -26.07
CA MET A 1 2.58 -19.11 -24.75
C MET A 1 3.60 -19.53 -23.70
N ARG A 2 4.00 -18.65 -22.81
CA ARG A 2 4.97 -18.95 -21.74
C ARG A 2 4.19 -19.40 -20.51
N THR A 3 4.56 -20.55 -19.93
CA THR A 3 3.97 -21.07 -18.69
C THR A 3 5.05 -21.06 -17.61
N LEU A 4 4.71 -20.57 -16.42
CA LEU A 4 5.58 -20.56 -15.26
C LEU A 4 5.23 -21.75 -14.37
N ASP A 5 6.25 -22.53 -13.98
CA ASP A 5 6.17 -23.73 -13.13
C ASP A 5 5.07 -24.75 -13.55
N GLY A 6 4.76 -24.81 -14.87
CA GLY A 6 3.69 -25.67 -15.38
C GLY A 6 2.27 -25.29 -14.96
N ARG A 7 2.11 -24.22 -14.18
CA ARG A 7 0.84 -23.80 -13.56
C ARG A 7 0.29 -22.48 -14.10
N TYR A 8 1.09 -21.43 -14.18
CA TYR A 8 0.64 -20.10 -14.54
C TYR A 8 0.89 -19.82 -16.02
N ARG A 9 -0.16 -19.86 -16.84
CA ARG A 9 -0.09 -19.59 -18.28
C ARG A 9 -0.23 -18.09 -18.51
N LEU A 10 0.86 -17.44 -18.94
CA LEU A 10 0.86 -16.03 -19.29
C LEU A 10 0.03 -15.79 -20.56
N GLU A 11 -0.95 -14.88 -20.50
CA GLU A 11 -1.89 -14.59 -21.58
C GLU A 11 -1.63 -13.24 -22.22
N GLN A 12 -1.68 -12.18 -21.44
CA GLN A 12 -1.55 -10.81 -21.90
C GLN A 12 -0.71 -9.99 -20.92
N ARG A 13 0.21 -9.21 -21.45
CA ARG A 13 0.94 -8.24 -20.63
C ARG A 13 0.05 -7.04 -20.37
N ILE A 14 -0.20 -6.75 -19.10
CA ILE A 14 -1.10 -5.68 -18.62
C ILE A 14 -0.36 -4.49 -17.99
N GLY A 15 0.96 -4.64 -17.72
CA GLY A 15 1.78 -3.56 -17.18
C GLY A 15 3.26 -3.76 -17.47
N ILE A 16 4.00 -2.65 -17.56
CA ILE A 16 5.46 -2.59 -17.67
C ILE A 16 5.96 -1.59 -16.65
N GLY A 17 6.84 -2.04 -15.75
CA GLY A 17 7.57 -1.19 -14.82
C GLY A 17 9.06 -1.19 -15.13
N GLY A 18 9.83 -0.33 -14.47
CA GLY A 18 11.28 -0.26 -14.67
C GLY A 18 12.02 -1.57 -14.31
N MET A 19 11.47 -2.37 -13.38
CA MET A 19 12.10 -3.59 -12.85
C MET A 19 11.20 -4.83 -12.96
N SER A 20 10.03 -4.74 -13.60
CA SER A 20 9.09 -5.86 -13.69
C SER A 20 8.09 -5.69 -14.81
N GLU A 21 7.57 -6.82 -15.29
CA GLU A 21 6.39 -6.89 -16.15
C GLU A 21 5.23 -7.53 -15.39
N VAL A 22 4.03 -7.01 -15.58
CA VAL A 22 2.80 -7.59 -15.02
C VAL A 22 1.98 -8.22 -16.14
N TRP A 23 1.62 -9.46 -15.94
CA TRP A 23 0.88 -10.27 -16.90
C TRP A 23 -0.48 -10.70 -16.33
N ARG A 24 -1.53 -10.59 -17.13
CA ARG A 24 -2.72 -11.41 -16.95
C ARG A 24 -2.33 -12.85 -17.24
N ALA A 25 -2.66 -13.77 -16.34
CA ALA A 25 -2.35 -15.18 -16.48
C ALA A 25 -3.52 -16.04 -16.01
N HIS A 26 -3.50 -17.31 -16.39
CA HIS A 26 -4.46 -18.32 -15.93
C HIS A 26 -3.76 -19.33 -15.02
N ASP A 27 -4.26 -19.49 -13.81
CA ASP A 27 -3.85 -20.54 -12.88
C ASP A 27 -4.53 -21.85 -13.28
N ALA A 28 -3.81 -22.75 -13.94
CA ALA A 28 -4.34 -24.01 -14.46
C ALA A 28 -4.74 -25.02 -13.36
N VAL A 29 -4.31 -24.82 -12.11
CA VAL A 29 -4.66 -25.71 -10.98
C VAL A 29 -5.97 -25.27 -10.33
N LEU A 30 -6.16 -23.95 -10.13
CA LEU A 30 -7.35 -23.42 -9.49
C LEU A 30 -8.39 -22.88 -10.50
N ASP A 31 -8.12 -23.01 -11.80
CA ASP A 31 -8.97 -22.59 -12.92
C ASP A 31 -9.50 -21.14 -12.76
N ARG A 32 -8.58 -20.20 -12.53
CA ARG A 32 -8.93 -18.78 -12.29
C ARG A 32 -7.94 -17.82 -12.94
N PRO A 33 -8.40 -16.61 -13.33
CA PRO A 33 -7.49 -15.55 -13.75
C PRO A 33 -6.69 -15.02 -12.55
N VAL A 34 -5.42 -14.67 -12.79
CA VAL A 34 -4.51 -14.08 -11.82
C VAL A 34 -3.64 -13.01 -12.49
N ALA A 35 -3.08 -12.10 -11.71
CA ALA A 35 -1.99 -11.24 -12.14
C ALA A 35 -0.65 -11.85 -11.73
N VAL A 36 0.31 -11.85 -12.65
CA VAL A 36 1.66 -12.37 -12.38
C VAL A 36 2.67 -11.26 -12.66
N LYS A 37 3.35 -10.82 -11.62
CA LYS A 37 4.43 -9.84 -11.69
C LYS A 37 5.76 -10.59 -11.82
N VAL A 38 6.36 -10.51 -13.00
CA VAL A 38 7.65 -11.14 -13.31
C VAL A 38 8.74 -10.09 -13.18
N MET A 39 9.72 -10.34 -12.35
CA MET A 39 10.82 -9.40 -12.14
C MET A 39 11.78 -9.45 -13.33
N SER A 40 12.31 -8.31 -13.75
CA SER A 40 13.36 -8.28 -14.75
C SER A 40 14.68 -8.79 -14.13
N PRO A 41 15.52 -9.51 -14.89
CA PRO A 41 16.88 -9.79 -14.44
C PRO A 41 17.56 -8.47 -14.07
N GLY A 42 18.15 -8.40 -12.88
CA GLY A 42 18.76 -7.17 -12.39
C GLY A 42 19.87 -6.69 -13.31
N GLN A 43 19.90 -5.40 -13.62
CA GLN A 43 21.13 -4.75 -14.11
C GLN A 43 22.16 -4.81 -12.98
N GLU A 44 23.46 -4.91 -13.34
CA GLU A 44 24.57 -4.92 -12.37
C GLU A 44 24.39 -3.78 -11.36
N GLY A 45 24.32 -4.13 -10.05
CA GLY A 45 24.14 -3.17 -8.95
C GLY A 45 22.76 -3.15 -8.29
N GLN A 46 21.71 -3.74 -8.86
CA GLN A 46 20.40 -3.84 -8.23
C GLN A 46 20.28 -5.16 -7.47
N ASP A 47 20.12 -5.07 -6.14
CA ASP A 47 19.87 -6.24 -5.28
C ASP A 47 18.44 -6.75 -5.49
N THR A 48 18.22 -7.45 -6.61
CA THR A 48 17.01 -8.21 -6.93
C THR A 48 17.16 -9.65 -6.45
N SER A 49 17.77 -9.85 -5.28
CA SER A 49 17.94 -11.19 -4.75
C SER A 49 16.59 -11.89 -4.58
N VAL A 50 16.52 -13.13 -5.01
CA VAL A 50 15.32 -13.98 -4.88
C VAL A 50 14.83 -14.00 -3.44
N GLU A 51 15.76 -14.03 -2.46
CA GLU A 51 15.49 -14.04 -1.03
C GLU A 51 14.77 -12.76 -0.57
N ARG A 52 15.21 -11.60 -1.07
CA ARG A 52 14.60 -10.32 -0.74
C ARG A 52 13.16 -10.26 -1.26
N ILE A 53 12.95 -10.57 -2.55
CA ILE A 53 11.63 -10.56 -3.16
C ILE A 53 10.70 -11.58 -2.48
N ARG A 54 11.25 -12.76 -2.10
CA ARG A 54 10.50 -13.76 -1.32
C ARG A 54 10.08 -13.23 0.06
N ALA A 55 10.97 -12.54 0.77
CA ALA A 55 10.66 -11.95 2.08
C ALA A 55 9.57 -10.89 1.97
N GLU A 56 9.63 -10.07 0.93
CA GLU A 56 8.64 -9.05 0.60
C GLU A 56 7.29 -9.66 0.26
N ALA A 57 7.26 -10.67 -0.62
CA ALA A 57 6.04 -11.39 -0.97
C ALA A 57 5.39 -12.03 0.28
N ARG A 58 6.19 -12.59 1.20
CA ARG A 58 5.68 -13.12 2.47
C ARG A 58 5.08 -12.06 3.37
N SER A 59 5.64 -10.87 3.40
CA SER A 59 5.09 -9.76 4.18
C SER A 59 3.77 -9.27 3.59
N ALA A 60 3.71 -9.08 2.27
CA ALA A 60 2.49 -8.69 1.57
C ALA A 60 1.39 -9.76 1.66
N ALA A 61 1.73 -11.06 1.65
CA ALA A 61 0.78 -12.16 1.77
C ALA A 61 0.06 -12.23 3.14
N ARG A 62 0.60 -11.56 4.18
CA ARG A 62 -0.06 -11.44 5.49
C ARG A 62 -1.16 -10.38 5.51
N LEU A 63 -1.17 -9.51 4.50
CA LEU A 63 -2.10 -8.40 4.43
C LEU A 63 -3.39 -8.87 3.75
N VAL A 64 -4.43 -9.08 4.54
CA VAL A 64 -5.76 -9.47 4.09
C VAL A 64 -6.71 -8.31 4.33
N HIS A 65 -7.12 -7.65 3.25
CA HIS A 65 -8.01 -6.49 3.33
C HIS A 65 -8.80 -6.33 2.03
N PRO A 66 -10.09 -5.96 2.06
CA PRO A 66 -10.92 -5.83 0.85
C PRO A 66 -10.34 -4.86 -0.19
N ASN A 67 -9.66 -3.80 0.26
CA ASN A 67 -9.07 -2.79 -0.61
C ASN A 67 -7.59 -3.04 -0.95
N VAL A 68 -7.06 -4.24 -0.71
CA VAL A 68 -5.70 -4.65 -1.08
C VAL A 68 -5.76 -5.80 -2.06
N ALA A 69 -4.94 -5.75 -3.11
CA ALA A 69 -4.77 -6.91 -3.99
C ALA A 69 -3.97 -8.00 -3.26
N SER A 70 -4.61 -9.15 -3.04
CA SER A 70 -4.04 -10.25 -2.28
C SER A 70 -2.89 -10.93 -3.02
N VAL A 71 -1.80 -11.24 -2.32
CA VAL A 71 -0.73 -12.11 -2.85
C VAL A 71 -1.14 -13.57 -2.68
N HIS A 72 -1.10 -14.33 -3.77
CA HIS A 72 -1.52 -15.73 -3.80
C HIS A 72 -0.36 -16.72 -3.78
N ASP A 73 0.76 -16.38 -4.45
CA ASP A 73 1.89 -17.29 -4.58
C ASP A 73 3.18 -16.54 -4.92
N PHE A 74 4.31 -17.22 -4.77
CA PHE A 74 5.63 -16.75 -5.15
C PHE A 74 6.41 -17.91 -5.76
N GLY A 75 7.07 -17.68 -6.87
CA GLY A 75 7.92 -18.69 -7.51
C GLY A 75 9.14 -18.09 -8.20
N THR A 76 9.95 -18.95 -8.78
CA THR A 76 11.11 -18.56 -9.59
C THR A 76 11.08 -19.34 -10.91
N CYS A 77 11.41 -18.70 -12.01
CA CYS A 77 11.49 -19.35 -13.32
C CYS A 77 12.85 -19.10 -13.98
N GLY A 78 13.24 -20.03 -14.89
CA GLY A 78 14.50 -19.98 -15.63
C GLY A 78 15.61 -20.78 -14.95
N THR A 79 16.40 -21.46 -15.79
CA THR A 79 17.55 -22.29 -15.40
C THR A 79 18.80 -21.89 -16.19
N GLY A 80 18.76 -20.76 -16.93
CA GLY A 80 19.81 -20.29 -17.81
C GLY A 80 20.93 -19.54 -17.08
N PRO A 81 21.97 -19.11 -17.82
CA PRO A 81 23.08 -18.33 -17.28
C PRO A 81 22.65 -16.96 -16.72
N GLU A 82 21.44 -16.49 -17.01
CA GLU A 82 20.85 -15.27 -16.45
C GLU A 82 20.24 -15.49 -15.05
N GLY A 83 20.32 -16.72 -14.49
CA GLY A 83 19.83 -17.05 -13.17
C GLY A 83 18.32 -17.27 -13.07
N GLN A 84 17.84 -17.41 -11.82
CA GLN A 84 16.42 -17.58 -11.52
C GLN A 84 15.72 -16.21 -11.48
N VAL A 85 14.66 -16.08 -12.26
CA VAL A 85 13.81 -14.88 -12.30
C VAL A 85 12.63 -15.08 -11.34
N PRO A 86 12.53 -14.28 -10.26
CA PRO A 86 11.40 -14.38 -9.34
C PRO A 86 10.13 -13.82 -9.96
N TYR A 87 9.00 -14.38 -9.57
CA TYR A 87 7.68 -13.86 -9.89
C TYR A 87 6.74 -13.94 -8.70
N ILE A 88 5.77 -13.03 -8.66
CA ILE A 88 4.72 -12.97 -7.64
C ILE A 88 3.37 -13.14 -8.32
N VAL A 89 2.53 -14.04 -7.80
CA VAL A 89 1.16 -14.25 -8.25
C VAL A 89 0.23 -13.52 -7.28
N MET A 90 -0.67 -12.72 -7.83
CA MET A 90 -1.58 -11.91 -7.04
C MET A 90 -2.99 -11.89 -7.63
N GLU A 91 -3.93 -11.37 -6.88
CA GLU A 91 -5.28 -11.10 -7.33
C GLU A 91 -5.27 -10.25 -8.59
N LEU A 92 -6.00 -10.68 -9.61
CA LEU A 92 -6.27 -9.86 -10.78
C LEU A 92 -7.46 -8.95 -10.47
N ALA A 93 -7.17 -7.68 -10.18
CA ALA A 93 -8.22 -6.68 -9.98
C ALA A 93 -8.82 -6.30 -11.34
N GLU A 94 -10.10 -6.62 -11.55
CA GLU A 94 -10.81 -6.28 -12.78
C GLU A 94 -11.37 -4.86 -12.69
N GLY A 95 -10.77 -3.93 -13.46
CA GLY A 95 -11.12 -2.52 -13.46
C GLY A 95 -10.07 -1.70 -14.22
N GLU A 96 -10.17 -0.38 -14.13
CA GLU A 96 -9.18 0.52 -14.68
C GLU A 96 -8.35 1.18 -13.58
N THR A 97 -7.13 1.58 -13.91
CA THR A 97 -6.31 2.33 -12.97
C THR A 97 -6.89 3.73 -12.75
N LEU A 98 -6.81 4.23 -11.52
CA LEU A 98 -7.17 5.61 -11.22
C LEU A 98 -6.38 6.60 -12.09
N ALA A 99 -5.14 6.25 -12.47
CA ALA A 99 -4.35 7.04 -13.42
C ALA A 99 -4.98 7.10 -14.81
N ALA A 100 -5.58 6.01 -15.30
CA ALA A 100 -6.28 5.98 -16.58
C ALA A 100 -7.54 6.85 -16.51
N HIS A 101 -8.29 6.75 -15.43
CA HIS A 101 -9.50 7.52 -15.20
C HIS A 101 -9.21 9.03 -15.13
N LEU A 102 -8.20 9.45 -14.38
CA LEU A 102 -7.82 10.84 -14.21
C LEU A 102 -7.29 11.52 -15.49
N ARG A 103 -7.00 10.76 -16.56
CA ARG A 103 -6.70 11.37 -17.87
C ARG A 103 -7.90 12.09 -18.49
N THR A 104 -9.11 11.76 -18.06
CA THR A 104 -10.34 12.40 -18.54
C THR A 104 -10.69 13.68 -17.77
N GLY A 105 -10.02 13.94 -16.65
CA GLY A 105 -10.23 15.09 -15.78
C GLY A 105 -10.26 14.72 -14.29
N PRO A 106 -10.47 15.70 -13.41
CA PRO A 106 -10.65 15.47 -11.99
C PRO A 106 -11.94 14.71 -11.71
N LEU A 107 -11.99 14.06 -10.55
CA LEU A 107 -13.18 13.37 -10.07
C LEU A 107 -14.18 14.35 -9.44
N ASP A 108 -15.47 13.98 -9.44
CA ASP A 108 -16.42 14.54 -8.48
C ASP A 108 -15.84 14.38 -7.06
N TRP A 109 -16.00 15.41 -6.23
CA TRP A 109 -15.36 15.42 -4.92
C TRP A 109 -15.81 14.25 -4.02
N ARG A 110 -17.06 13.80 -4.13
CA ARG A 110 -17.56 12.66 -3.35
C ARG A 110 -16.89 11.36 -3.75
N ILE A 111 -16.65 11.20 -5.06
CA ILE A 111 -15.93 10.04 -5.60
C ILE A 111 -14.46 10.11 -5.19
N ALA A 112 -13.82 11.28 -5.31
CA ALA A 112 -12.42 11.46 -4.89
C ALA A 112 -12.21 11.14 -3.41
N VAL A 113 -13.09 11.65 -2.55
CA VAL A 113 -13.05 11.42 -1.09
C VAL A 113 -13.27 9.94 -0.78
N ARG A 114 -14.25 9.29 -1.42
CA ARG A 114 -14.50 7.85 -1.24
C ARG A 114 -13.32 6.99 -1.65
N VAL A 115 -12.74 7.24 -2.81
CA VAL A 115 -11.53 6.55 -3.29
C VAL A 115 -10.40 6.68 -2.27
N CYS A 116 -10.14 7.91 -1.79
CA CYS A 116 -9.08 8.15 -0.81
C CYS A 116 -9.40 7.56 0.58
N ALA A 117 -10.68 7.46 0.98
CA ALA A 117 -11.09 6.77 2.19
C ALA A 117 -10.74 5.27 2.12
N GLU A 118 -11.05 4.61 1.01
CA GLU A 118 -10.76 3.19 0.79
C GLU A 118 -9.24 2.94 0.67
N VAL A 119 -8.47 3.83 0.01
CA VAL A 119 -7.00 3.79 -0.01
C VAL A 119 -6.44 3.94 1.41
N SER A 120 -6.95 4.89 2.19
CA SER A 120 -6.52 5.10 3.58
C SER A 120 -6.79 3.89 4.46
N ALA A 121 -7.93 3.20 4.26
CA ALA A 121 -8.27 1.98 4.99
C ALA A 121 -7.28 0.83 4.65
N ALA A 122 -6.92 0.69 3.38
CA ALA A 122 -5.88 -0.25 2.95
C ALA A 122 -4.51 0.06 3.58
N LEU A 123 -4.13 1.35 3.61
CA LEU A 123 -2.91 1.81 4.27
C LEU A 123 -2.96 1.55 5.79
N ALA A 124 -4.11 1.77 6.44
CA ALA A 124 -4.26 1.50 7.87
C ALA A 124 -4.04 0.03 8.20
N ALA A 125 -4.56 -0.88 7.36
CA ALA A 125 -4.33 -2.30 7.51
C ALA A 125 -2.84 -2.67 7.36
N ALA A 126 -2.15 -2.10 6.38
CA ALA A 126 -0.71 -2.33 6.18
C ALA A 126 0.13 -1.77 7.33
N HIS A 127 -0.14 -0.54 7.74
CA HIS A 127 0.59 0.13 8.83
C HIS A 127 0.45 -0.61 10.17
N ALA A 128 -0.74 -1.18 10.45
CA ALA A 128 -0.96 -2.02 11.62
C ALA A 128 -0.06 -3.28 11.64
N HIS A 129 0.40 -3.75 10.46
CA HIS A 129 1.34 -4.86 10.31
C HIS A 129 2.80 -4.40 10.16
N GLY A 130 3.10 -3.10 10.33
CA GLY A 130 4.43 -2.54 10.15
C GLY A 130 4.89 -2.46 8.69
N ILE A 131 3.96 -2.53 7.74
CA ILE A 131 4.22 -2.44 6.30
C ILE A 131 3.94 -1.02 5.84
N VAL A 132 4.90 -0.38 5.16
CA VAL A 132 4.75 0.92 4.51
C VAL A 132 4.69 0.72 3.00
N HIS A 133 3.74 1.35 2.32
CA HIS A 133 3.51 1.16 0.88
C HIS A 133 4.60 1.79 0.01
N ARG A 134 5.05 3.00 0.32
CA ARG A 134 6.14 3.78 -0.32
C ARG A 134 5.92 4.25 -1.75
N ASP A 135 4.92 3.75 -2.45
CA ASP A 135 4.63 4.12 -3.84
C ASP A 135 3.12 4.33 -4.06
N VAL A 136 2.46 5.05 -3.13
CA VAL A 136 1.05 5.43 -3.27
C VAL A 136 0.92 6.43 -4.41
N LYS A 137 0.18 6.04 -5.47
CA LYS A 137 -0.04 6.86 -6.66
C LYS A 137 -1.23 6.34 -7.46
N PRO A 138 -1.83 7.13 -8.39
CA PRO A 138 -2.98 6.70 -9.16
C PRO A 138 -2.76 5.42 -9.99
N ALA A 139 -1.53 5.15 -10.44
CA ALA A 139 -1.22 3.95 -11.21
C ALA A 139 -1.32 2.65 -10.38
N ASN A 140 -1.18 2.75 -9.04
CA ASN A 140 -1.26 1.64 -8.12
C ASN A 140 -2.63 1.51 -7.43
N VAL A 141 -3.64 2.20 -7.94
CA VAL A 141 -5.03 2.15 -7.46
C VAL A 141 -5.92 1.70 -8.61
N ILE A 142 -6.63 0.59 -8.46
CA ILE A 142 -7.61 0.09 -9.43
C ILE A 142 -9.01 0.41 -8.94
N LEU A 143 -9.81 1.00 -9.80
CA LEU A 143 -11.24 1.22 -9.59
C LEU A 143 -11.98 -0.02 -10.09
N THR A 144 -12.61 -0.77 -9.17
CA THR A 144 -13.39 -1.96 -9.49
C THR A 144 -14.87 -1.75 -9.15
N PRO A 145 -15.79 -2.56 -9.68
CA PRO A 145 -17.20 -2.50 -9.28
C PRO A 145 -17.43 -2.74 -7.78
N ALA A 146 -16.52 -3.45 -7.12
CA ALA A 146 -16.59 -3.77 -5.69
C ALA A 146 -15.92 -2.71 -4.78
N GLY A 147 -15.33 -1.66 -5.36
CA GLY A 147 -14.57 -0.63 -4.67
C GLY A 147 -13.11 -0.56 -5.14
N VAL A 148 -12.27 0.12 -4.36
CA VAL A 148 -10.86 0.32 -4.72
C VAL A 148 -10.02 -0.91 -4.37
N LYS A 149 -9.04 -1.22 -5.22
CA LYS A 149 -7.95 -2.15 -4.92
C LYS A 149 -6.61 -1.41 -5.03
N VAL A 150 -5.86 -1.42 -3.95
CA VAL A 150 -4.48 -0.91 -3.91
C VAL A 150 -3.53 -2.04 -4.26
N LEU A 151 -2.68 -1.79 -5.23
CA LEU A 151 -1.68 -2.73 -5.76
C LEU A 151 -0.32 -2.50 -5.12
N ASP A 152 0.58 -3.48 -5.22
CA ASP A 152 2.01 -3.36 -4.96
C ASP A 152 2.34 -2.79 -3.56
N PHE A 153 1.62 -3.27 -2.52
CA PHE A 153 2.01 -2.97 -1.14
C PHE A 153 3.46 -3.38 -0.92
N GLY A 154 4.28 -2.33 -0.94
CA GLY A 154 5.67 -2.42 -0.61
C GLY A 154 6.28 -3.79 -0.90
N ILE A 155 6.54 -4.09 -2.17
CA ILE A 155 7.66 -4.97 -2.47
C ILE A 155 8.85 -4.23 -1.87
N ALA A 156 8.85 -4.05 -0.54
CA ALA A 156 9.60 -3.03 0.12
C ALA A 156 9.95 -3.47 1.52
N THR A 157 10.98 -3.00 1.93
CA THR A 157 11.73 -3.03 3.16
C THR A 157 10.85 -2.69 4.37
N PRO A 158 11.03 -3.30 5.54
CA PRO A 158 10.31 -2.97 6.77
C PRO A 158 10.39 -1.48 7.12
N SER A 159 9.38 -0.96 7.83
CA SER A 159 9.37 0.40 8.37
C SER A 159 10.67 0.69 9.12
N GLY A 160 11.24 1.88 8.92
CA GLY A 160 12.47 2.31 9.59
C GLY A 160 13.78 1.98 8.86
N THR A 161 13.73 1.28 7.73
CA THR A 161 14.92 1.11 6.88
C THR A 161 15.07 2.25 5.89
N PRO A 162 16.29 2.77 5.68
CA PRO A 162 16.55 3.77 4.64
C PRO A 162 16.17 3.22 3.25
N ASP A 163 15.63 4.07 2.41
CA ASP A 163 15.31 3.75 1.02
C ASP A 163 16.63 3.66 0.23
N ARG A 164 17.25 2.49 0.26
CA ARG A 164 18.52 2.24 -0.42
C ARG A 164 18.29 1.52 -1.74
N SER A 165 18.32 2.23 -2.86
CA SER A 165 18.90 1.64 -4.06
C SER A 165 20.43 1.71 -3.93
N PRO A 166 21.18 0.69 -4.39
CA PRO A 166 22.64 0.69 -4.35
C PRO A 166 23.28 1.90 -5.04
N GLU A 167 22.59 2.50 -5.99
CA GLU A 167 23.05 3.62 -6.82
C GLU A 167 22.55 5.00 -6.34
N GLY A 168 21.91 5.06 -5.17
CA GLY A 168 21.41 6.33 -4.66
C GLY A 168 20.20 6.90 -5.42
N MET A 169 19.55 6.11 -6.29
CA MET A 169 18.31 6.52 -6.93
C MET A 169 17.15 6.44 -5.93
N VAL A 170 16.33 7.47 -5.92
CA VAL A 170 15.10 7.51 -5.13
C VAL A 170 14.09 6.61 -5.82
N VAL A 171 13.60 5.59 -5.12
CA VAL A 171 12.57 4.67 -5.62
C VAL A 171 11.21 5.34 -5.51
N GLY A 172 10.43 5.34 -6.59
CA GLY A 172 9.07 5.87 -6.64
C GLY A 172 8.87 6.93 -7.72
N THR A 173 7.62 7.39 -7.85
CA THR A 173 7.27 8.48 -8.76
C THR A 173 7.54 9.82 -8.07
N PRO A 174 8.50 10.64 -8.52
CA PRO A 174 9.00 11.80 -7.76
C PRO A 174 7.92 12.75 -7.23
N ALA A 175 6.82 12.90 -7.98
CA ALA A 175 5.73 13.80 -7.61
C ALA A 175 5.00 13.41 -6.31
N TYR A 176 5.02 12.13 -5.93
CA TYR A 176 4.32 11.59 -4.75
C TYR A 176 5.24 11.34 -3.55
N LEU A 177 6.56 11.46 -3.72
CA LEU A 177 7.53 11.20 -2.66
C LEU A 177 7.43 12.26 -1.57
N ALA A 178 7.46 11.83 -0.32
CA ALA A 178 7.51 12.74 0.82
C ALA A 178 8.88 13.44 0.93
N PRO A 179 8.99 14.62 1.57
CA PRO A 179 10.24 15.34 1.75
C PRO A 179 11.34 14.47 2.37
N GLU A 180 11.02 13.72 3.41
CA GLU A 180 11.97 12.82 4.09
C GLU A 180 12.49 11.68 3.20
N GLN A 181 11.71 11.20 2.23
CA GLN A 181 12.16 10.21 1.26
C GLN A 181 13.19 10.82 0.29
N LEU A 182 12.98 12.07 -0.11
CA LEU A 182 13.94 12.82 -0.92
C LEU A 182 15.23 13.11 -0.17
N GLU A 183 15.17 13.23 1.16
CA GLU A 183 16.32 13.43 2.07
C GLU A 183 16.96 12.12 2.51
N ARG A 184 16.44 10.97 2.06
CA ARG A 184 16.91 9.62 2.43
C ARG A 184 16.83 9.31 3.91
N ALA A 185 15.89 9.94 4.61
CA ALA A 185 15.57 9.60 5.99
C ALA A 185 14.86 8.22 6.07
N PRO A 186 14.80 7.60 7.25
CA PRO A 186 14.04 6.37 7.45
C PRO A 186 12.57 6.55 7.07
N VAL A 187 12.04 5.66 6.24
CA VAL A 187 10.65 5.74 5.76
C VAL A 187 9.71 5.20 6.83
N THR A 188 8.70 5.99 7.15
CA THR A 188 7.65 5.67 8.12
C THR A 188 6.27 5.68 7.45
N PRO A 189 5.20 5.22 8.12
CA PRO A 189 3.82 5.37 7.65
C PRO A 189 3.43 6.79 7.21
N ALA A 190 4.05 7.80 7.78
CA ALA A 190 3.80 9.20 7.43
C ALA A 190 4.18 9.55 5.97
N ALA A 191 5.10 8.80 5.36
CA ALA A 191 5.42 8.96 3.93
C ALA A 191 4.22 8.58 3.03
N ASP A 192 3.50 7.50 3.37
CA ASP A 192 2.28 7.11 2.65
C ASP A 192 1.17 8.15 2.82
N MET A 193 1.11 8.80 3.99
CA MET A 193 0.13 9.86 4.26
C MET A 193 0.40 11.10 3.41
N TYR A 194 1.68 11.45 3.22
CA TYR A 194 2.03 12.52 2.29
C TYR A 194 1.60 12.19 0.86
N ALA A 195 1.90 10.98 0.39
CA ALA A 195 1.50 10.52 -0.93
C ALA A 195 -0.04 10.46 -1.09
N LEU A 196 -0.78 10.12 -0.03
CA LEU A 196 -2.24 10.19 0.01
C LEU A 196 -2.73 11.64 -0.14
N GLY A 197 -2.10 12.61 0.53
CA GLY A 197 -2.41 14.03 0.38
C GLY A 197 -2.24 14.51 -1.07
N VAL A 198 -1.13 14.11 -1.71
CA VAL A 198 -0.91 14.39 -3.15
C VAL A 198 -1.98 13.72 -4.02
N LEU A 199 -2.35 12.46 -3.71
CA LEU A 199 -3.37 11.72 -4.43
C LEU A 199 -4.74 12.39 -4.32
N LEU A 200 -5.17 12.75 -3.11
CA LEU A 200 -6.44 13.44 -2.86
C LEU A 200 -6.49 14.79 -3.59
N TYR A 201 -5.44 15.59 -3.46
CA TYR A 201 -5.32 16.87 -4.17
C TYR A 201 -5.45 16.67 -5.69
N TYR A 202 -4.76 15.66 -6.25
CA TYR A 202 -4.80 15.36 -7.68
C TYR A 202 -6.18 14.86 -8.13
N CYS A 203 -6.83 14.00 -7.35
CA CYS A 203 -8.19 13.55 -7.65
C CYS A 203 -9.20 14.70 -7.69
N LEU A 204 -9.07 15.66 -6.77
CA LEU A 204 -9.99 16.79 -6.65
C LEU A 204 -9.75 17.87 -7.71
N THR A 205 -8.51 18.09 -8.14
CA THR A 205 -8.15 19.25 -8.97
C THR A 205 -7.67 18.91 -10.37
N GLY A 206 -7.29 17.66 -10.63
CA GLY A 206 -6.60 17.24 -11.84
C GLY A 206 -5.17 17.78 -11.96
N ARG A 207 -4.63 18.37 -10.87
CA ARG A 207 -3.29 18.98 -10.83
C ARG A 207 -2.51 18.50 -9.60
N LEU A 208 -1.19 18.54 -9.70
CA LEU A 208 -0.34 18.28 -8.53
C LEU A 208 -0.28 19.52 -7.62
N PRO A 209 -0.06 19.35 -6.30
CA PRO A 209 0.00 20.47 -5.35
C PRO A 209 1.27 21.32 -5.48
N TYR A 210 2.17 20.98 -6.40
CA TYR A 210 3.41 21.71 -6.67
C TYR A 210 3.46 22.11 -8.16
N GLN A 211 4.03 23.27 -8.45
CA GLN A 211 4.15 23.74 -9.82
C GLN A 211 4.99 22.77 -10.67
N ALA A 212 4.48 22.46 -11.87
CA ALA A 212 5.16 21.61 -12.84
C ALA A 212 6.45 22.29 -13.33
N GLY A 213 7.50 21.48 -13.53
CA GLY A 213 8.79 21.95 -14.09
C GLY A 213 10.02 21.27 -13.50
N THR A 214 9.85 20.45 -12.46
CA THR A 214 10.95 19.76 -11.80
C THR A 214 10.89 18.27 -12.10
N THR A 215 11.88 17.77 -12.85
CA THR A 215 11.93 16.38 -13.30
C THR A 215 12.88 15.50 -12.46
N THR A 216 13.77 16.10 -11.70
CA THR A 216 14.72 15.36 -10.84
C THR A 216 14.35 15.45 -9.36
N PRO A 217 14.65 14.41 -8.55
CA PRO A 217 14.41 14.42 -7.10
C PRO A 217 15.02 15.64 -6.39
N THR A 218 16.25 16.04 -6.77
CA THR A 218 16.94 17.20 -6.19
C THR A 218 16.25 18.52 -6.51
N GLN A 219 15.77 18.68 -7.74
CA GLN A 219 15.01 19.87 -8.14
C GLN A 219 13.67 19.94 -7.45
N LEU A 220 13.00 18.79 -7.30
CA LEU A 220 11.72 18.68 -6.60
C LEU A 220 11.84 19.04 -5.11
N LEU A 221 12.86 18.49 -4.44
CA LEU A 221 13.18 18.86 -3.05
C LEU A 221 13.46 20.35 -2.91
N GLY A 222 14.29 20.90 -3.79
CA GLY A 222 14.57 22.34 -3.80
C GLY A 222 13.35 23.21 -4.10
N ALA A 223 12.40 22.75 -4.91
CA ALA A 223 11.15 23.45 -5.17
C ALA A 223 10.23 23.43 -3.94
N ARG A 224 10.06 22.26 -3.29
CA ARG A 224 9.24 22.10 -2.09
C ARG A 224 9.74 22.93 -0.91
N ARG A 225 11.06 23.00 -0.70
CA ARG A 225 11.66 23.87 0.33
C ARG A 225 11.44 25.36 0.11
N ARG A 226 11.23 25.78 -1.15
CA ARG A 226 11.02 27.20 -1.49
C ARG A 226 9.56 27.59 -1.55
N GLN A 227 8.67 26.65 -1.82
CA GLN A 227 7.25 26.91 -2.01
C GLN A 227 6.43 25.84 -1.31
N PRO A 228 5.52 26.24 -0.40
CA PRO A 228 4.58 25.31 0.20
C PRO A 228 3.67 24.70 -0.90
N PRO A 229 3.00 23.59 -0.62
CA PRO A 229 2.01 23.03 -1.52
C PRO A 229 0.93 24.07 -1.79
N LEU A 230 0.43 24.11 -3.03
CA LEU A 230 -0.69 24.98 -3.40
C LEU A 230 -1.90 24.59 -2.55
N PRO A 231 -2.62 25.56 -1.97
CA PRO A 231 -3.85 25.27 -1.24
C PRO A 231 -4.89 24.67 -2.20
N LEU A 232 -5.78 23.83 -1.67
CA LEU A 232 -6.93 23.38 -2.45
C LEU A 232 -7.76 24.61 -2.87
N PRO A 233 -8.18 24.69 -4.14
CA PRO A 233 -9.15 25.69 -4.57
C PRO A 233 -10.48 25.44 -3.85
N GLU A 234 -11.31 26.45 -3.79
CA GLU A 234 -12.69 26.30 -3.32
C GLU A 234 -13.45 25.32 -4.25
N ILE A 235 -14.00 24.26 -3.69
CA ILE A 235 -14.78 23.23 -4.39
C ILE A 235 -16.16 23.24 -3.76
N GLU A 236 -17.18 23.48 -4.56
CA GLU A 236 -18.56 23.58 -4.10
C GLU A 236 -19.00 22.26 -3.41
N GLY A 237 -19.45 22.39 -2.19
CA GLY A 237 -19.97 21.28 -1.37
C GLY A 237 -18.89 20.37 -0.77
N LEU A 238 -17.61 20.63 -0.95
CA LEU A 238 -16.54 19.91 -0.27
C LEU A 238 -16.52 20.30 1.22
N PRO A 239 -16.62 19.35 2.17
CA PRO A 239 -16.50 19.64 3.58
C PRO A 239 -15.12 20.22 3.93
N PRO A 240 -15.06 21.30 4.77
CA PRO A 240 -13.79 21.94 5.13
C PRO A 240 -12.81 20.96 5.80
N GLU A 241 -13.30 19.97 6.53
CA GLU A 241 -12.48 18.94 7.19
C GLU A 241 -11.68 18.09 6.21
N VAL A 242 -12.19 17.90 4.98
CA VAL A 242 -11.48 17.20 3.91
C VAL A 242 -10.34 18.06 3.36
N ALA A 243 -10.56 19.37 3.21
CA ALA A 243 -9.50 20.30 2.80
C ALA A 243 -8.40 20.41 3.85
N ASP A 244 -8.77 20.49 5.14
CA ASP A 244 -7.85 20.52 6.26
C ASP A 244 -7.05 19.21 6.36
N LEU A 245 -7.68 18.06 6.16
CA LEU A 245 -7.00 16.77 6.11
C LEU A 245 -5.99 16.72 4.96
N CYS A 246 -6.38 17.20 3.77
CA CYS A 246 -5.49 17.23 2.61
C CYS A 246 -4.25 18.09 2.91
N ALA A 247 -4.43 19.27 3.50
CA ALA A 247 -3.34 20.15 3.91
C ALA A 247 -2.44 19.51 4.97
N SER A 248 -3.02 18.87 5.99
CA SER A 248 -2.28 18.18 7.05
C SER A 248 -1.47 16.98 6.51
N CYS A 249 -2.02 16.23 5.54
CA CYS A 249 -1.26 15.16 4.87
C CYS A 249 -0.03 15.70 4.13
N LEU A 250 -0.08 16.93 3.61
CA LEU A 250 1.00 17.57 2.86
C LEU A 250 1.98 18.33 3.76
N ALA A 251 1.88 18.23 5.08
CA ALA A 251 2.81 18.86 6.02
C ALA A 251 4.25 18.38 5.78
N ASP A 252 5.22 19.30 5.91
CA ASP A 252 6.65 18.99 5.75
C ASP A 252 7.13 18.05 6.86
N ASP A 253 6.75 18.32 8.12
CA ASP A 253 7.09 17.46 9.27
C ASP A 253 6.19 16.20 9.24
N PRO A 254 6.78 14.99 9.16
CA PRO A 254 6.03 13.73 9.24
C PRO A 254 5.17 13.59 10.51
N ALA A 255 5.55 14.27 11.63
CA ALA A 255 4.82 14.21 12.89
C ALA A 255 3.48 14.96 12.84
N ASP A 256 3.35 15.95 11.98
CA ASP A 256 2.13 16.75 11.80
C ASP A 256 1.09 16.06 10.91
N ARG A 257 1.46 14.97 10.25
CA ARG A 257 0.56 14.24 9.37
C ARG A 257 -0.35 13.30 10.14
N PRO A 258 -1.63 13.18 9.75
CA PRO A 258 -2.58 12.28 10.40
C PRO A 258 -2.18 10.80 10.19
N SER A 259 -2.65 9.92 11.07
CA SER A 259 -2.54 8.48 10.83
C SER A 259 -3.49 8.03 9.72
N SER A 260 -3.15 6.92 9.05
CA SER A 260 -4.00 6.32 8.00
C SER A 260 -5.39 5.94 8.51
N LEU A 261 -5.49 5.48 9.76
CA LEU A 261 -6.78 5.18 10.39
C LEU A 261 -7.63 6.45 10.55
N MET A 262 -7.03 7.54 11.05
CA MET A 262 -7.73 8.82 11.21
C MET A 262 -8.23 9.35 9.85
N ALA A 263 -7.37 9.32 8.83
CA ALA A 263 -7.74 9.75 7.49
C ALA A 263 -8.87 8.88 6.90
N ALA A 264 -8.81 7.55 7.07
CA ALA A 264 -9.86 6.64 6.59
C ALA A 264 -11.22 6.96 7.20
N LEU A 265 -11.27 7.19 8.52
CA LEU A 265 -12.51 7.48 9.23
C LEU A 265 -13.08 8.84 8.85
N LEU A 266 -12.25 9.88 8.81
CA LEU A 266 -12.68 11.24 8.48
C LEU A 266 -13.21 11.32 7.03
N LEU A 267 -12.47 10.73 6.08
CA LEU A 267 -12.90 10.73 4.69
C LEU A 267 -14.17 9.89 4.46
N ALA A 268 -14.32 8.77 5.17
CA ALA A 268 -15.52 7.94 5.08
C ALA A 268 -16.75 8.67 5.64
N GLU A 269 -16.60 9.37 6.78
CA GLU A 269 -17.65 10.18 7.38
C GLU A 269 -18.12 11.30 6.45
N ALA A 270 -17.18 11.99 5.79
CA ALA A 270 -17.49 13.10 4.88
C ALA A 270 -18.38 12.72 3.68
N VAL A 271 -18.48 11.44 3.33
CA VAL A 271 -19.28 10.95 2.19
C VAL A 271 -20.26 9.82 2.58
N ASP A 272 -20.50 9.64 3.89
CA ASP A 272 -21.35 8.55 4.44
C ASP A 272 -20.98 7.19 3.85
N ALA A 273 -19.67 6.92 3.70
CA ALA A 273 -19.18 5.67 3.18
C ALA A 273 -18.78 4.72 4.31
N ARG A 274 -18.86 3.41 4.02
CA ARG A 274 -18.33 2.38 4.92
C ARG A 274 -16.97 1.96 4.45
N VAL A 275 -15.99 2.00 5.37
CA VAL A 275 -14.65 1.47 5.14
C VAL A 275 -14.35 0.35 6.11
N TYR A 276 -13.62 -0.65 5.65
CA TYR A 276 -13.12 -1.70 6.52
C TYR A 276 -11.85 -1.20 7.19
N VAL A 277 -11.85 -1.09 8.51
CA VAL A 277 -10.64 -0.83 9.29
C VAL A 277 -10.40 -2.00 10.22
N PRO A 278 -9.24 -2.65 10.17
CA PRO A 278 -8.94 -3.73 11.09
C PRO A 278 -8.92 -3.15 12.51
N LEU A 279 -9.83 -3.62 13.35
CA LEU A 279 -9.72 -3.40 14.79
C LEU A 279 -8.42 -4.09 15.19
N GLY A 280 -7.43 -3.32 15.65
CA GLY A 280 -6.10 -3.81 15.95
C GLY A 280 -6.15 -5.07 16.78
N GLN A 281 -5.36 -6.07 16.41
CA GLN A 281 -5.08 -7.16 17.34
C GLN A 281 -4.55 -6.50 18.63
N PRO A 282 -5.05 -6.91 19.82
CA PRO A 282 -4.51 -6.38 21.07
C PRO A 282 -2.99 -6.57 21.02
N MET A 283 -2.26 -5.47 21.09
CA MET A 283 -0.79 -5.50 21.15
C MET A 283 -0.42 -6.52 22.21
N ALA A 284 0.29 -7.58 21.80
CA ALA A 284 0.90 -8.49 22.78
C ALA A 284 1.64 -7.60 23.81
N PRO A 285 1.40 -7.78 25.11
CA PRO A 285 1.97 -6.92 26.12
C PRO A 285 3.49 -6.91 25.90
N ARG A 286 4.05 -5.72 25.68
CA ARG A 286 5.51 -5.55 25.66
C ARG A 286 6.00 -6.16 26.98
N GLN A 287 6.81 -7.19 26.91
CA GLN A 287 7.55 -7.70 28.06
C GLN A 287 8.44 -6.54 28.57
N ARG A 288 7.89 -5.73 29.47
CA ARG A 288 8.71 -4.85 30.31
C ARG A 288 9.39 -5.78 31.29
N GLY A 289 10.70 -5.94 31.18
CA GLY A 289 11.50 -6.43 32.30
C GLY A 289 11.34 -5.45 33.46
N GLY A 290 10.49 -5.79 34.44
CA GLY A 290 10.21 -4.98 35.61
C GLY A 290 9.04 -5.58 36.37
N SER A 291 9.21 -5.91 37.62
CA SER A 291 8.38 -6.54 38.65
C SER A 291 6.87 -6.50 38.38
N ILE A 292 6.27 -7.66 38.38
CA ILE A 292 4.82 -7.91 38.24
C ILE A 292 4.14 -7.33 39.48
N SER A 293 3.18 -6.41 39.30
CA SER A 293 2.33 -5.91 40.38
C SER A 293 1.40 -7.03 40.88
N PRO A 294 1.13 -7.12 42.21
CA PRO A 294 0.27 -8.17 42.80
C PRO A 294 -1.16 -8.23 42.27
N TRP A 295 -1.60 -7.21 41.53
CA TRP A 295 -2.94 -7.13 40.94
C TRP A 295 -3.08 -7.94 39.64
N THR A 296 -1.97 -8.30 38.97
CA THR A 296 -1.99 -9.09 37.73
C THR A 296 -2.13 -10.59 37.99
N GLU A 297 -1.73 -11.07 39.18
CA GLU A 297 -1.88 -12.48 39.56
C GLU A 297 -3.33 -12.88 39.87
N ARG A 298 -4.15 -11.97 40.39
CA ARG A 298 -5.56 -12.22 40.70
C ARG A 298 -6.41 -12.36 39.44
N ALA A 299 -6.15 -11.53 38.40
CA ALA A 299 -6.88 -11.60 37.13
C ALA A 299 -6.55 -12.86 36.32
N ALA A 300 -5.35 -13.43 36.47
CA ALA A 300 -4.96 -14.66 35.81
C ALA A 300 -5.55 -15.92 36.49
N ALA A 301 -5.77 -15.87 37.82
CA ALA A 301 -6.37 -16.97 38.56
C ALA A 301 -7.88 -17.10 38.29
N GLU A 302 -8.58 -16.00 38.09
CA GLU A 302 -10.02 -15.99 37.77
C GLU A 302 -10.32 -16.40 36.31
N ALA A 303 -9.36 -16.28 35.40
CA ALA A 303 -9.51 -16.71 33.98
C ALA A 303 -9.33 -18.21 33.76
N THR A 304 -8.89 -18.97 34.77
CA THR A 304 -8.61 -20.41 34.65
C THR A 304 -9.82 -21.29 35.02
N GLU A 305 -10.93 -20.68 35.47
CA GLU A 305 -12.18 -21.38 35.78
C GLU A 305 -13.23 -21.18 34.67
N ALA A 306 -12.86 -21.43 33.42
CA ALA A 306 -13.77 -21.41 32.29
C ALA A 306 -14.44 -22.78 32.12
N ALA A 307 -15.76 -22.76 31.99
CA ALA A 307 -16.66 -23.89 31.84
C ALA A 307 -16.26 -24.88 30.74
N PRO A 308 -16.63 -26.17 30.85
CA PRO A 308 -16.22 -27.20 29.89
C PRO A 308 -16.81 -26.96 28.50
N VAL A 309 -15.94 -27.10 27.49
CA VAL A 309 -16.32 -27.01 26.06
C VAL A 309 -17.28 -28.15 25.71
N PRO A 310 -18.43 -27.89 25.05
CA PRO A 310 -19.34 -28.95 24.64
C PRO A 310 -18.69 -29.89 23.62
N ASP A 311 -18.80 -31.19 23.86
CA ASP A 311 -18.38 -32.25 22.95
C ASP A 311 -19.37 -32.38 21.76
N TRP A 312 -18.91 -32.08 20.55
CA TRP A 312 -19.68 -32.16 19.30
C TRP A 312 -19.58 -33.53 18.59
N SER A 313 -18.99 -34.57 19.24
CA SER A 313 -18.70 -35.84 18.58
C SER A 313 -19.88 -36.81 18.46
N THR A 314 -21.10 -36.50 18.99
CA THR A 314 -22.24 -37.37 18.94
C THR A 314 -23.46 -36.72 18.24
N ARG A 315 -23.46 -36.71 16.90
CA ARG A 315 -24.68 -36.81 16.06
C ARG A 315 -24.30 -37.22 14.63
N ALA A 316 -24.11 -38.52 14.45
CA ALA A 316 -24.30 -39.21 13.16
C ALA A 316 -24.99 -40.54 13.46
N ARG A 317 -26.33 -40.56 13.37
CA ARG A 317 -27.14 -41.70 12.95
C ARG A 317 -28.41 -41.14 12.32
#